data_e3c375952515888421e2b93b7da9b7a6
#
_entry.id   e3c375952515888421e2b93b7da9b7a6
#
_cell.length_a   1.000
_cell.length_b   1.000
_cell.length_c   1.000
_cell.angle_alpha   90.00
_cell.angle_beta   90.00
_cell.angle_gamma   90.00
#
_symmetry.space_group_name_H-M   'P 1'
#
loop_
_entity.id
_entity.type
_entity.pdbx_description
1 polymer ?
#
loop_
_entity_poly.entity_id
_entity_poly.type
_entity_poly.pdbx_seq_one_letter_code
_entity_poly.pdbx_strand_id
1 'polypeptide(L)'
;MDTFSVVFYETLSGDKPAKVFLNELSDKQRAKTIRDLKILELYGNRLREPQSKYLEEGIYELRTKQGSNISRILYFFFVGKCIVLTNGFVKKSMKTPKDAITLAVKDRKSVV
;
A
#
# COMPACT_ATOMS: atom_id res chain seq x y z
N MET A 1 -10.45 16.80 13.10
CA MET A 1 -9.50 16.65 12.01
C MET A 1 -9.90 15.46 11.15
N ASP A 2 -10.00 15.68 9.85
CA ASP A 2 -10.40 14.61 8.93
C ASP A 2 -9.25 13.64 8.71
N THR A 3 -9.51 12.37 8.95
CA THR A 3 -8.55 11.31 8.67
C THR A 3 -9.08 10.46 7.52
N PHE A 4 -8.16 9.70 6.89
CA PHE A 4 -8.50 8.76 5.84
C PHE A 4 -8.73 7.40 6.47
N SER A 5 -9.46 6.54 5.76
CA SER A 5 -9.68 5.16 6.18
C SER A 5 -8.95 4.23 5.22
N VAL A 6 -8.15 3.32 5.77
CA VAL A 6 -7.44 2.31 4.98
C VAL A 6 -8.30 1.05 4.90
N VAL A 7 -8.52 0.55 3.68
CA VAL A 7 -9.24 -0.70 3.46
C VAL A 7 -8.42 -1.59 2.52
N PHE A 8 -8.65 -2.89 2.62
CA PHE A 8 -7.98 -3.86 1.75
C PHE A 8 -8.83 -4.16 0.52
N TYR A 9 -8.21 -4.12 -0.66
CA TYR A 9 -8.88 -4.55 -1.87
C TYR A 9 -9.20 -6.04 -1.76
N GLU A 10 -10.42 -6.41 -2.11
CA GLU A 10 -10.87 -7.79 -2.08
C GLU A 10 -11.21 -8.23 -3.51
N THR A 11 -10.65 -9.38 -3.93
CA THR A 11 -10.93 -9.95 -5.24
C THR A 11 -12.32 -10.57 -5.28
N LEU A 12 -12.79 -10.93 -6.48
CA LEU A 12 -14.10 -11.57 -6.62
C LEU A 12 -14.17 -12.90 -5.87
N SER A 13 -13.04 -13.59 -5.70
CA SER A 13 -13.00 -14.85 -4.95
C SER A 13 -12.85 -14.64 -3.44
N GLY A 14 -12.82 -13.39 -2.97
CA GLY A 14 -12.75 -13.09 -1.55
C GLY A 14 -11.34 -12.94 -1.00
N ASP A 15 -10.32 -13.01 -1.86
CA ASP A 15 -8.93 -12.83 -1.42
C ASP A 15 -8.62 -11.35 -1.19
N LYS A 16 -7.79 -11.10 -0.17
CA LYS A 16 -7.31 -9.76 0.16
C LYS A 16 -5.77 -9.77 0.10
N PRO A 17 -5.18 -9.57 -1.09
CA PRO A 17 -3.74 -9.74 -1.26
C PRO A 17 -2.88 -8.88 -0.34
N ALA A 18 -3.23 -7.63 -0.12
CA ALA A 18 -2.44 -6.76 0.76
C ALA A 18 -2.54 -7.21 2.22
N LYS A 19 -3.68 -7.74 2.65
CA LYS A 19 -3.83 -8.26 4.00
C LYS A 19 -3.01 -9.53 4.19
N VAL A 20 -3.04 -10.43 3.21
CA VAL A 20 -2.23 -11.65 3.25
C VAL A 20 -0.76 -11.30 3.31
N PHE A 21 -0.32 -10.35 2.48
CA PHE A 21 1.05 -9.87 2.49
C PHE A 21 1.44 -9.36 3.88
N LEU A 22 0.62 -8.51 4.47
CA LEU A 22 0.90 -7.92 5.79
C LEU A 22 1.04 -9.02 6.86
N ASN A 23 0.16 -10.02 6.83
CA ASN A 23 0.18 -11.10 7.81
C ASN A 23 1.39 -12.02 7.66
N GLU A 24 2.01 -12.07 6.49
CA GLU A 24 3.18 -12.91 6.23
C GLU A 24 4.50 -12.22 6.58
N LEU A 25 4.48 -10.95 6.91
CA LEU A 25 5.70 -10.24 7.33
C LEU A 25 6.16 -10.72 8.70
N SER A 26 7.49 -10.58 8.95
CA SER A 26 8.01 -10.82 10.30
C SER A 26 7.33 -9.87 11.28
N ASP A 27 7.36 -10.20 12.56
CA ASP A 27 6.70 -9.38 13.59
C ASP A 27 7.19 -7.93 13.55
N LYS A 28 8.52 -7.74 13.45
CA LYS A 28 9.09 -6.39 13.39
C LYS A 28 8.67 -5.62 12.15
N GLN A 29 8.74 -6.28 10.99
CA GLN A 29 8.38 -5.64 9.73
C GLN A 29 6.89 -5.28 9.72
N ARG A 30 6.05 -6.19 10.21
CA ARG A 30 4.61 -5.96 10.29
C ARG A 30 4.28 -4.79 11.20
N ALA A 31 4.90 -4.74 12.39
CA ALA A 31 4.64 -3.66 13.34
C ALA A 31 4.99 -2.30 12.74
N LYS A 32 6.13 -2.20 12.06
CA LYS A 32 6.55 -0.96 11.42
C LYS A 32 5.63 -0.59 10.26
N THR A 33 5.20 -1.58 9.48
CA THR A 33 4.30 -1.34 8.35
C THR A 33 2.93 -0.86 8.86
N ILE A 34 2.41 -1.46 9.92
CA ILE A 34 1.15 -1.02 10.52
C ILE A 34 1.27 0.41 11.03
N ARG A 35 2.39 0.75 11.67
CA ARG A 35 2.65 2.13 12.10
C ARG A 35 2.59 3.09 10.93
N ASP A 36 3.23 2.73 9.80
CA ASP A 36 3.24 3.59 8.63
C ASP A 36 1.87 3.68 7.96
N LEU A 37 1.06 2.62 8.03
CA LEU A 37 -0.33 2.67 7.56
C LEU A 37 -1.15 3.64 8.39
N LYS A 38 -0.92 3.70 9.70
CA LYS A 38 -1.60 4.68 10.57
C LYS A 38 -1.17 6.11 10.23
N ILE A 39 0.10 6.31 9.92
CA ILE A 39 0.60 7.61 9.47
C ILE A 39 -0.08 8.00 8.15
N LEU A 40 -0.23 7.04 7.24
CA LEU A 40 -0.93 7.27 5.99
C LEU A 40 -2.38 7.69 6.23
N GLU A 41 -3.06 7.09 7.21
CA GLU A 41 -4.43 7.50 7.56
C GLU A 41 -4.50 8.93 8.05
N LEU A 42 -3.48 9.38 8.78
CA LEU A 42 -3.45 10.77 9.28
C LEU A 42 -3.14 11.78 8.18
N TYR A 43 -2.17 11.48 7.33
CA TYR A 43 -1.70 12.45 6.35
C TYR A 43 -2.32 12.29 4.97
N GLY A 44 -2.78 11.07 4.62
CA GLY A 44 -3.43 10.81 3.35
C GLY A 44 -2.59 11.28 2.16
N ASN A 45 -3.20 12.10 1.30
CA ASN A 45 -2.54 12.60 0.10
C ASN A 45 -1.44 13.64 0.38
N ARG A 46 -1.23 14.00 1.64
CA ARG A 46 -0.12 14.90 2.04
C ARG A 46 1.15 14.14 2.40
N LEU A 47 1.07 12.81 2.53
CA LEU A 47 2.27 12.01 2.82
C LEU A 47 3.19 12.03 1.61
N ARG A 48 4.49 12.23 1.84
CA ARG A 48 5.50 12.42 0.80
C ARG A 48 6.64 11.40 0.94
N GLU A 49 7.56 11.42 -0.04
CA GLU A 49 8.78 10.62 0.07
C GLU A 49 9.55 11.02 1.33
N PRO A 50 10.26 10.07 1.95
CA PRO A 50 10.53 8.71 1.46
C PRO A 50 9.44 7.68 1.78
N GLN A 51 8.46 7.99 2.63
CA GLN A 51 7.45 7.03 3.05
C GLN A 51 6.46 6.68 1.93
N SER A 52 6.03 7.68 1.16
CA SER A 52 5.06 7.49 0.10
C SER A 52 5.60 8.04 -1.21
N LYS A 53 5.39 7.29 -2.29
CA LYS A 53 5.81 7.70 -3.61
C LYS A 53 4.70 7.45 -4.61
N TYR A 54 4.42 8.45 -5.45
CA TYR A 54 3.52 8.26 -6.58
C TYR A 54 4.22 7.46 -7.67
N LEU A 55 3.55 6.46 -8.21
CA LEU A 55 4.11 5.62 -9.27
C LEU A 55 3.55 6.01 -10.64
N GLU A 56 2.31 5.62 -10.92
CA GLU A 56 1.64 5.96 -12.18
C GLU A 56 0.15 5.64 -12.08
N GLU A 57 -0.65 6.27 -12.91
CA GLU A 57 -2.10 6.00 -13.05
C GLU A 57 -2.85 5.97 -11.73
N GLY A 58 -2.51 6.89 -10.83
CA GLY A 58 -3.20 7.00 -9.54
C GLY A 58 -2.70 6.03 -8.48
N ILE A 59 -1.69 5.23 -8.77
CA ILE A 59 -1.13 4.26 -7.84
C ILE A 59 0.04 4.86 -7.09
N TYR A 60 0.03 4.70 -5.77
CA TYR A 60 1.09 5.13 -4.86
C TYR A 60 1.70 3.90 -4.18
N GLU A 61 2.86 4.10 -3.59
CA GLU A 61 3.59 3.06 -2.89
C GLU A 61 3.93 3.55 -1.49
N LEU A 62 3.56 2.76 -0.46
CA LEU A 62 3.98 3.00 0.92
C LEU A 62 5.20 2.15 1.19
N ARG A 63 6.30 2.77 1.58
CA ARG A 63 7.58 2.11 1.85
C ARG A 63 7.86 2.06 3.34
N THR A 64 8.15 0.87 3.85
CA THR A 64 8.53 0.67 5.24
C THR A 64 9.85 -0.08 5.29
N LYS A 65 10.87 0.56 5.86
CA LYS A 65 12.22 0.02 5.92
C LYS A 65 12.46 -0.71 7.23
N GLN A 66 12.98 -1.93 7.15
CA GLN A 66 13.40 -2.72 8.31
C GLN A 66 14.70 -3.43 7.96
N GLY A 67 15.82 -2.94 8.51
CA GLY A 67 17.13 -3.44 8.13
C GLY A 67 17.38 -3.19 6.63
N SER A 68 17.73 -4.24 5.89
CA SER A 68 17.96 -4.14 4.45
C SER A 68 16.69 -4.42 3.63
N ASN A 69 15.57 -4.77 4.30
CA ASN A 69 14.33 -5.08 3.62
C ASN A 69 13.42 -3.86 3.58
N ILE A 70 12.72 -3.68 2.46
CA ILE A 70 11.74 -2.61 2.32
C ILE A 70 10.42 -3.29 1.95
N SER A 71 9.44 -3.22 2.85
CA SER A 71 8.09 -3.65 2.52
C SER A 71 7.42 -2.54 1.73
N ARG A 72 6.67 -2.92 0.72
CA ARG A 72 5.98 -1.98 -0.16
C ARG A 72 4.54 -2.41 -0.30
N ILE A 73 3.62 -1.49 -0.02
CA ILE A 73 2.20 -1.72 -0.21
C ILE A 73 1.72 -0.68 -1.21
N LEU A 74 1.12 -1.16 -2.30
CA LEU A 74 0.58 -0.28 -3.33
C LEU A 74 -0.85 0.10 -2.96
N TYR A 75 -1.23 1.34 -3.26
CA TYR A 75 -2.54 1.84 -2.87
C TYR A 75 -3.01 2.95 -3.82
N PHE A 76 -4.30 3.24 -3.75
CA PHE A 76 -4.87 4.38 -4.45
C PHE A 76 -5.93 5.04 -3.57
N PHE A 77 -6.25 6.28 -3.89
CA PHE A 77 -7.29 7.03 -3.19
C PHE A 77 -8.63 6.83 -3.87
N PHE A 78 -9.65 6.58 -3.08
CA PHE A 78 -11.02 6.41 -3.55
C PHE A 78 -11.91 7.46 -2.87
N VAL A 79 -13.15 7.61 -3.32
CA VAL A 79 -14.08 8.61 -2.78
C VAL A 79 -14.29 8.42 -1.27
N GLY A 80 -14.65 9.51 -0.57
CA GLY A 80 -14.94 9.45 0.84
C GLY A 80 -13.72 9.31 1.73
N LYS A 81 -12.56 9.78 1.27
CA LYS A 81 -11.29 9.69 2.01
C LYS A 81 -10.90 8.24 2.32
N CYS A 82 -11.11 7.38 1.33
CA CYS A 82 -10.79 5.97 1.44
C CYS A 82 -9.46 5.71 0.73
N ILE A 83 -8.58 4.93 1.37
CA ILE A 83 -7.32 4.48 0.79
C ILE A 83 -7.42 2.98 0.62
N VAL A 84 -7.35 2.51 -0.63
CA VAL A 84 -7.49 1.09 -0.95
C VAL A 84 -6.13 0.47 -1.17
N LEU A 85 -5.77 -0.51 -0.35
CA LEU A 85 -4.50 -1.23 -0.46
C LEU A 85 -4.70 -2.39 -1.42
N THR A 86 -3.91 -2.44 -2.48
CA THR A 86 -4.09 -3.44 -3.53
C THR A 86 -3.23 -4.68 -3.33
N ASN A 87 -1.93 -4.50 -3.24
CA ASN A 87 -0.99 -5.62 -3.12
C ASN A 87 0.30 -5.14 -2.46
N GLY A 88 1.16 -6.07 -2.08
CA GLY A 88 2.42 -5.72 -1.44
C GLY A 88 3.50 -6.74 -1.73
N PHE A 89 4.73 -6.34 -1.49
CA PHE A 89 5.91 -7.20 -1.65
C PHE A 89 7.07 -6.64 -0.86
N VAL A 90 8.08 -7.48 -0.61
CA VAL A 90 9.31 -7.06 0.06
C VAL A 90 10.45 -7.10 -0.96
N LYS A 91 11.24 -6.02 -1.00
CA LYS A 91 12.34 -5.94 -1.94
C LYS A 91 13.45 -5.06 -1.37
N LYS A 92 14.70 -5.40 -1.70
CA LYS A 92 15.86 -4.61 -1.27
C LYS A 92 16.13 -3.43 -2.19
N SER A 93 15.80 -3.55 -3.49
CA SER A 93 16.04 -2.48 -4.44
C SER A 93 14.98 -1.39 -4.31
N MET A 94 15.32 -0.19 -4.75
CA MET A 94 14.40 0.96 -4.70
C MET A 94 13.37 0.96 -5.82
N LYS A 95 13.57 0.14 -6.85
CA LYS A 95 12.67 0.13 -8.01
C LYS A 95 11.52 -0.82 -7.82
N THR A 96 10.30 -0.34 -8.07
CA THR A 96 9.09 -1.15 -7.99
C THR A 96 8.92 -1.97 -9.28
N PRO A 97 8.70 -3.31 -9.17
CA PRO A 97 8.48 -4.13 -10.37
C PRO A 97 7.25 -3.68 -11.14
N LYS A 98 7.37 -3.68 -12.46
CA LYS A 98 6.27 -3.24 -13.32
C LYS A 98 5.03 -4.13 -13.18
N ASP A 99 5.23 -5.43 -12.95
CA ASP A 99 4.12 -6.36 -12.77
C ASP A 99 3.25 -5.99 -11.56
N ALA A 100 3.89 -5.56 -10.47
CA ALA A 100 3.15 -5.14 -9.28
C ALA A 100 2.31 -3.89 -9.56
N ILE A 101 2.86 -2.95 -10.32
CA ILE A 101 2.15 -1.73 -10.70
C ILE A 101 0.98 -2.07 -11.63
N THR A 102 1.21 -2.94 -12.60
CA THR A 102 0.18 -3.35 -13.55
C THR A 102 -1.01 -3.98 -12.82
N LEU A 103 -0.74 -4.85 -11.85
CA LEU A 103 -1.80 -5.46 -11.05
C LEU A 103 -2.58 -4.42 -10.25
N ALA A 104 -1.88 -3.48 -9.63
CA ALA A 104 -2.53 -2.42 -8.84
C ALA A 104 -3.43 -1.55 -9.72
N VAL A 105 -2.98 -1.20 -10.93
CA VAL A 105 -3.77 -0.42 -11.88
C VAL A 105 -5.02 -1.18 -12.29
N LYS A 106 -4.89 -2.48 -12.56
CA LYS A 106 -6.03 -3.34 -12.90
C LYS A 106 -7.04 -3.38 -11.76
N ASP A 107 -6.57 -3.55 -10.53
CA ASP A 107 -7.43 -3.60 -9.35
C ASP A 107 -8.16 -2.28 -9.15
N ARG A 108 -7.47 -1.15 -9.35
CA ARG A 108 -8.08 0.16 -9.24
C ARG A 108 -9.22 0.32 -10.25
N LYS A 109 -9.01 -0.11 -11.48
CA LYS A 109 -10.04 -0.01 -12.52
C LYS A 109 -11.27 -0.85 -12.21
N SER A 110 -11.10 -1.95 -11.48
CA SER A 110 -12.23 -2.82 -11.14
C SER A 110 -13.10 -2.25 -10.03
N VAL A 111 -12.63 -1.27 -9.29
CA VAL A 111 -13.37 -0.65 -8.18
C VAL A 111 -14.25 0.50 -8.66
N VAL A 112 -13.94 1.09 -9.79
CA VAL A 112 -14.63 2.29 -10.32
C VAL A 112 -15.94 1.94 -11.02
#